data_883bdecf6af7fb197f998a98b4e7a3d5
#
_entry.id   883bdecf6af7fb197f998a98b4e7a3d5
#
_cell.length_a   1.000
_cell.length_b   1.000
_cell.length_c   1.000
_cell.angle_alpha   90.00
_cell.angle_beta   90.00
_cell.angle_gamma   90.00
#
_symmetry.space_group_name_H-M   'P 1'
#
loop_
_entity.id
_entity.type
_entity.pdbx_description
1 polymer ?
#
loop_
_entity_poly.entity_id
_entity_poly.type
_entity_poly.pdbx_seq_one_letter_code
_entity_poly.pdbx_strand_id
1 'polypeptide(L)'
;QKGEGYAPAEAHREEFHFSAPYDVADGEPLQQSNESNYITDTRDYLLRKVNENPELLIISSATPEVFGFMEKERKACGNQYVDVAIAEQTGVSTMTGAARGGAKVIYPVMATFLQRAYDQLEQDWAMDNSPAVMPVMGTGIRALTDLTHLGFWDIPMITSIPEIVY
;
A
#
# COMPACT_ATOMS: atom_id res chain seq x y z
N GLN A 1 -7.49 8.75 -21.38
CA GLN A 1 -7.75 8.48 -19.95
C GLN A 1 -7.79 6.96 -19.74
N LYS A 2 -7.53 6.49 -18.48
CA LYS A 2 -7.69 5.08 -18.15
C LYS A 2 -9.14 4.64 -18.41
N GLY A 3 -9.31 3.50 -19.09
CA GLY A 3 -10.63 2.92 -19.40
C GLY A 3 -11.42 3.62 -20.47
N GLU A 4 -10.90 4.67 -21.11
CA GLU A 4 -11.62 5.44 -22.13
C GLU A 4 -12.09 4.56 -23.28
N GLY A 5 -13.38 4.62 -23.56
CA GLY A 5 -14.04 3.82 -24.60
C GLY A 5 -14.60 2.48 -24.12
N TYR A 6 -14.48 2.15 -22.82
CA TYR A 6 -15.05 0.96 -22.23
C TYR A 6 -15.82 1.31 -20.95
N ALA A 7 -17.16 1.31 -21.03
CA ALA A 7 -18.02 1.81 -19.96
C ALA A 7 -17.78 1.19 -18.57
N PRO A 8 -17.58 -0.14 -18.41
CA PRO A 8 -17.25 -0.71 -17.11
C PRO A 8 -15.96 -0.13 -16.52
N ALA A 9 -14.91 0.05 -17.34
CA ALA A 9 -13.63 0.60 -16.86
C ALA A 9 -13.73 2.11 -16.60
N GLU A 10 -14.58 2.84 -17.29
CA GLU A 10 -14.84 4.25 -16.99
C GLU A 10 -15.55 4.45 -15.66
N ALA A 11 -16.45 3.52 -15.30
CA ALA A 11 -17.16 3.52 -14.04
C ALA A 11 -16.29 3.05 -12.86
N HIS A 12 -15.38 2.09 -13.08
CA HIS A 12 -14.61 1.40 -12.05
C HIS A 12 -13.09 1.46 -12.36
N ARG A 13 -12.54 2.66 -12.54
CA ARG A 13 -11.18 2.90 -13.02
C ARG A 13 -10.07 2.27 -12.18
N GLU A 14 -10.26 2.18 -10.88
CA GLU A 14 -9.27 1.57 -9.98
C GLU A 14 -9.21 0.06 -10.18
N GLU A 15 -10.37 -0.60 -10.27
CA GLU A 15 -10.48 -2.05 -10.44
C GLU A 15 -9.91 -2.52 -11.79
N PHE A 16 -10.05 -1.69 -12.83
CA PHE A 16 -9.49 -1.95 -14.17
C PHE A 16 -8.05 -1.47 -14.34
N HIS A 17 -7.39 -0.98 -13.31
CA HIS A 17 -5.99 -0.63 -13.41
C HIS A 17 -5.10 -1.87 -13.51
N PHE A 18 -5.41 -2.89 -12.72
CA PHE A 18 -4.79 -4.21 -12.77
C PHE A 18 -5.89 -5.25 -12.47
N SER A 19 -6.59 -5.68 -13.51
CA SER A 19 -7.73 -6.58 -13.36
C SER A 19 -7.36 -8.05 -13.62
N ALA A 20 -8.01 -8.96 -12.89
CA ALA A 20 -8.11 -10.36 -13.28
C ALA A 20 -8.84 -10.49 -14.63
N PRO A 21 -8.77 -11.65 -15.31
CA PRO A 21 -9.58 -11.89 -16.50
C PRO A 21 -11.08 -11.64 -16.23
N TYR A 22 -11.72 -10.89 -17.09
CA TYR A 22 -13.13 -10.49 -16.97
C TYR A 22 -13.91 -10.70 -18.27
N ASP A 23 -15.22 -10.75 -18.19
CA ASP A 23 -16.10 -10.76 -19.36
C ASP A 23 -16.13 -9.37 -19.99
N VAL A 24 -15.79 -9.29 -21.27
CA VAL A 24 -15.71 -8.02 -22.00
C VAL A 24 -17.08 -7.36 -22.19
N ALA A 25 -18.17 -8.14 -22.11
CA ALA A 25 -19.51 -7.62 -22.33
C ALA A 25 -20.00 -6.73 -21.16
N ASP A 26 -19.69 -7.10 -19.94
CA ASP A 26 -20.16 -6.43 -18.72
C ASP A 26 -19.07 -5.99 -17.75
N GLY A 27 -17.83 -6.49 -17.92
CA GLY A 27 -16.71 -6.18 -17.06
C GLY A 27 -16.62 -7.06 -15.82
N GLU A 28 -17.50 -8.04 -15.64
CA GLU A 28 -17.50 -8.90 -14.46
C GLU A 28 -16.31 -9.87 -14.46
N PRO A 29 -15.66 -10.08 -13.30
CA PRO A 29 -14.55 -11.03 -13.19
C PRO A 29 -14.99 -12.46 -13.55
N LEU A 30 -14.23 -13.14 -14.42
CA LEU A 30 -14.49 -14.53 -14.80
C LEU A 30 -14.29 -15.52 -13.65
N GLN A 31 -13.51 -15.15 -12.65
CA GLN A 31 -13.30 -15.92 -11.43
C GLN A 31 -13.41 -14.99 -10.23
N GLN A 32 -14.37 -15.24 -9.37
CA GLN A 32 -14.45 -14.62 -8.05
C GLN A 32 -13.88 -15.60 -7.02
N SER A 33 -12.80 -15.21 -6.34
CA SER A 33 -12.33 -15.93 -5.17
C SER A 33 -12.98 -15.32 -3.93
N ASN A 34 -13.78 -16.11 -3.23
CA ASN A 34 -14.32 -15.76 -1.91
C ASN A 34 -13.38 -16.19 -0.77
N GLU A 35 -12.19 -16.67 -1.10
CA GLU A 35 -11.22 -17.07 -0.10
C GLU A 35 -10.55 -15.85 0.52
N SER A 36 -10.37 -15.87 1.85
CA SER A 36 -9.59 -14.87 2.54
C SER A 36 -8.13 -14.95 2.08
N ASN A 37 -7.49 -13.80 2.00
CA ASN A 37 -6.08 -13.69 1.67
C ASN A 37 -5.44 -12.57 2.50
N TYR A 38 -4.10 -12.50 2.50
CA TYR A 38 -3.38 -11.50 3.30
C TYR A 38 -3.83 -10.06 3.04
N ILE A 39 -4.25 -9.73 1.83
CA ILE A 39 -4.71 -8.38 1.48
C ILE A 39 -6.04 -8.09 2.17
N THR A 40 -7.02 -8.96 1.97
CA THR A 40 -8.38 -8.78 2.54
C THR A 40 -8.36 -8.85 4.06
N ASP A 41 -7.62 -9.79 4.63
CA ASP A 41 -7.53 -9.96 6.08
C ASP A 41 -6.85 -8.75 6.74
N THR A 42 -5.77 -8.24 6.14
CA THR A 42 -5.07 -7.04 6.62
C THR A 42 -5.97 -5.81 6.51
N ARG A 43 -6.64 -5.61 5.37
CA ARG A 43 -7.61 -4.51 5.18
C ARG A 43 -8.70 -4.54 6.26
N ASP A 44 -9.34 -5.67 6.45
CA ASP A 44 -10.45 -5.79 7.40
C ASP A 44 -10.00 -5.60 8.85
N TYR A 45 -8.80 -6.08 9.17
CA TYR A 45 -8.16 -5.79 10.46
C TYR A 45 -7.92 -4.28 10.64
N LEU A 46 -7.33 -3.62 9.64
CA LEU A 46 -7.01 -2.19 9.72
C LEU A 46 -8.28 -1.33 9.77
N LEU A 47 -9.33 -1.67 9.03
CA LEU A 47 -10.62 -0.96 9.12
C LEU A 47 -11.23 -1.04 10.51
N ARG A 48 -11.15 -2.20 11.18
CA ARG A 48 -11.57 -2.28 12.59
C ARG A 48 -10.70 -1.41 13.48
N LYS A 49 -9.38 -1.42 13.28
CA LYS A 49 -8.44 -0.63 14.08
C LYS A 49 -8.59 0.87 13.89
N VAL A 50 -8.92 1.34 12.70
CA VAL A 50 -9.27 2.75 12.44
C VAL A 50 -10.46 3.19 13.31
N ASN A 51 -11.51 2.36 13.37
CA ASN A 51 -12.69 2.67 14.19
C ASN A 51 -12.40 2.63 15.70
N GLU A 52 -11.46 1.81 16.16
CA GLU A 52 -11.09 1.66 17.56
C GLU A 52 -10.06 2.71 18.04
N ASN A 53 -9.27 3.26 17.13
CA ASN A 53 -8.13 4.13 17.44
C ASN A 53 -8.14 5.41 16.58
N PRO A 54 -8.60 6.53 17.11
CA PRO A 54 -8.59 7.80 16.36
C PRO A 54 -7.17 8.31 16.04
N GLU A 55 -6.15 7.79 16.73
CA GLU A 55 -4.73 8.11 16.48
C GLU A 55 -4.08 7.24 15.39
N LEU A 56 -4.79 6.23 14.85
CA LEU A 56 -4.26 5.40 13.78
C LEU A 56 -4.29 6.17 12.46
N LEU A 57 -3.16 6.18 11.77
CA LEU A 57 -2.99 6.77 10.46
C LEU A 57 -2.50 5.71 9.46
N ILE A 58 -3.17 5.62 8.33
CA ILE A 58 -2.76 4.78 7.20
C ILE A 58 -2.24 5.71 6.10
N ILE A 59 -1.02 5.47 5.63
CA ILE A 59 -0.40 6.23 4.55
C ILE A 59 -0.36 5.36 3.29
N SER A 60 -0.57 5.95 2.13
CA SER A 60 -0.44 5.31 0.82
C SER A 60 0.36 6.20 -0.13
N SER A 61 1.11 5.57 -1.04
CA SER A 61 1.78 6.27 -2.15
C SER A 61 1.18 5.84 -3.48
N ALA A 62 -0.08 6.28 -3.73
CA ALA A 62 -0.84 6.01 -4.94
C ALA A 62 -1.04 4.50 -5.26
N THR A 63 -0.97 3.65 -4.25
CA THR A 63 -1.16 2.20 -4.37
C THR A 63 -2.20 1.67 -3.37
N PRO A 64 -3.43 2.23 -3.35
CA PRO A 64 -4.45 1.82 -2.39
C PRO A 64 -4.82 0.34 -2.51
N GLU A 65 -4.73 -0.21 -3.71
CA GLU A 65 -5.04 -1.61 -4.01
C GLU A 65 -4.08 -2.62 -3.36
N VAL A 66 -2.87 -2.20 -3.00
CA VAL A 66 -1.85 -3.08 -2.37
C VAL A 66 -2.39 -3.77 -1.11
N PHE A 67 -3.26 -3.11 -0.37
CA PHE A 67 -3.97 -3.67 0.77
C PHE A 67 -5.50 -3.52 0.66
N GLY A 68 -6.01 -3.43 -0.56
CA GLY A 68 -7.45 -3.43 -0.83
C GLY A 68 -8.19 -2.19 -0.32
N PHE A 69 -7.51 -1.06 -0.14
CA PHE A 69 -8.14 0.21 0.24
C PHE A 69 -8.67 0.93 -0.99
N MET A 70 -9.72 0.39 -1.59
CA MET A 70 -10.42 1.03 -2.68
C MET A 70 -11.21 2.27 -2.19
N GLU A 71 -11.89 2.95 -3.07
CA GLU A 71 -12.58 4.21 -2.74
C GLU A 71 -13.50 4.10 -1.51
N LYS A 72 -14.23 2.98 -1.39
CA LYS A 72 -15.15 2.71 -0.27
C LYS A 72 -14.40 2.65 1.07
N GLU A 73 -13.31 1.90 1.12
CA GLU A 73 -12.50 1.71 2.33
C GLU A 73 -11.81 3.01 2.73
N ARG A 74 -11.28 3.77 1.77
CA ARG A 74 -10.68 5.08 2.03
C ARG A 74 -11.69 6.08 2.58
N LYS A 75 -12.92 6.10 2.03
CA LYS A 75 -14.02 6.92 2.57
C LYS A 75 -14.39 6.53 4.01
N ALA A 76 -14.37 5.24 4.31
CA ALA A 76 -14.62 4.75 5.68
C ALA A 76 -13.54 5.17 6.67
N CYS A 77 -12.28 5.26 6.24
CA CYS A 77 -11.18 5.75 7.08
C CYS A 77 -11.19 7.28 7.27
N GLY A 78 -11.78 8.03 6.35
CA GLY A 78 -11.82 9.48 6.41
C GLY A 78 -10.42 10.10 6.52
N ASN A 79 -10.20 10.98 7.48
CA ASN A 79 -8.92 11.66 7.70
C ASN A 79 -7.79 10.75 8.21
N GLN A 80 -8.09 9.51 8.58
CA GLN A 80 -7.10 8.53 9.01
C GLN A 80 -6.44 7.78 7.83
N TYR A 81 -6.83 8.11 6.59
CA TYR A 81 -6.18 7.63 5.37
C TYR A 81 -5.60 8.81 4.59
N VAL A 82 -4.29 8.80 4.37
CA VAL A 82 -3.56 9.85 3.66
C VAL A 82 -2.86 9.25 2.46
N ASP A 83 -3.18 9.73 1.27
CA ASP A 83 -2.46 9.38 0.05
C ASP A 83 -1.52 10.52 -0.34
N VAL A 84 -0.23 10.22 -0.39
CA VAL A 84 0.82 11.17 -0.74
C VAL A 84 1.14 11.17 -2.24
N ALA A 85 0.31 10.55 -3.06
CA ALA A 85 0.54 10.29 -4.47
C ALA A 85 1.80 9.43 -4.72
N ILE A 86 2.37 9.42 -5.93
CA ILE A 86 3.57 8.64 -6.28
C ILE A 86 4.81 9.35 -5.69
N ALA A 87 4.94 9.30 -4.36
CA ALA A 87 5.96 10.02 -3.59
C ALA A 87 6.37 9.23 -2.33
N GLU A 88 7.02 8.09 -2.51
CA GLU A 88 7.41 7.19 -1.42
C GLU A 88 8.34 7.87 -0.40
N GLN A 89 9.22 8.76 -0.85
CA GLN A 89 10.08 9.56 0.03
C GLN A 89 9.22 10.41 0.98
N THR A 90 8.21 11.11 0.42
CA THR A 90 7.26 11.90 1.21
C THR A 90 6.45 10.98 2.15
N GLY A 91 6.11 9.78 1.68
CA GLY A 91 5.41 8.77 2.50
C GLY A 91 6.19 8.41 3.76
N VAL A 92 7.48 8.11 3.63
CA VAL A 92 8.36 7.79 4.79
C VAL A 92 8.52 8.99 5.71
N SER A 93 8.81 10.18 5.19
CA SER A 93 8.95 11.39 6.02
C SER A 93 7.64 11.74 6.74
N THR A 94 6.48 11.57 6.08
CA THR A 94 5.16 11.77 6.68
C THR A 94 4.89 10.74 7.78
N MET A 95 5.22 9.47 7.53
CA MET A 95 5.13 8.38 8.51
C MET A 95 5.90 8.71 9.77
N THR A 96 7.17 9.09 9.63
CA THR A 96 8.05 9.45 10.74
C THR A 96 7.53 10.67 11.50
N GLY A 97 7.19 11.75 10.80
CA GLY A 97 6.68 12.97 11.41
C GLY A 97 5.37 12.75 12.18
N ALA A 98 4.44 11.98 11.62
CA ALA A 98 3.19 11.63 12.26
C ALA A 98 3.40 10.75 13.51
N ALA A 99 4.28 9.74 13.42
CA ALA A 99 4.63 8.87 14.56
C ALA A 99 5.25 9.68 15.70
N ARG A 100 6.13 10.62 15.41
CA ARG A 100 6.69 11.55 16.41
C ARG A 100 5.64 12.48 17.02
N GLY A 101 4.61 12.80 16.24
CA GLY A 101 3.43 13.54 16.71
C GLY A 101 2.46 12.72 17.57
N GLY A 102 2.74 11.44 17.78
CA GLY A 102 1.93 10.53 18.61
C GLY A 102 0.95 9.65 17.83
N ALA A 103 0.93 9.73 16.52
CA ALA A 103 0.10 8.85 15.71
C ALA A 103 0.65 7.41 15.69
N LYS A 104 -0.25 6.44 15.60
CA LYS A 104 0.09 5.04 15.31
C LYS A 104 0.06 4.86 13.80
N VAL A 105 1.22 4.78 13.16
CA VAL A 105 1.29 4.87 11.71
C VAL A 105 1.52 3.51 11.08
N ILE A 106 0.74 3.25 10.02
CA ILE A 106 0.92 2.10 9.13
C ILE A 106 1.08 2.63 7.71
N TYR A 107 2.19 2.25 7.06
CA TYR A 107 2.47 2.64 5.69
C TYR A 107 2.71 1.40 4.82
N PRO A 108 1.66 0.83 4.19
CA PRO A 108 1.79 -0.26 3.24
C PRO A 108 2.50 0.19 1.97
N VAL A 109 3.46 -0.61 1.50
CA VAL A 109 4.22 -0.28 0.30
C VAL A 109 4.67 -1.54 -0.45
N MET A 110 4.87 -1.44 -1.76
CA MET A 110 5.47 -2.53 -2.52
C MET A 110 7.00 -2.53 -2.38
N ALA A 111 7.59 -3.74 -2.26
CA ALA A 111 9.03 -3.93 -2.09
C ALA A 111 9.88 -3.15 -3.10
N THR A 112 9.51 -3.20 -4.37
CA THR A 112 10.23 -2.50 -5.45
C THR A 112 10.19 -0.97 -5.30
N PHE A 113 9.20 -0.40 -4.62
CA PHE A 113 9.06 1.05 -4.45
C PHE A 113 9.83 1.60 -3.26
N LEU A 114 10.17 0.75 -2.28
CA LEU A 114 10.98 1.13 -1.13
C LEU A 114 12.34 1.71 -1.51
N GLN A 115 12.92 1.24 -2.60
CA GLN A 115 14.25 1.66 -3.05
C GLN A 115 14.35 3.17 -3.28
N ARG A 116 13.24 3.81 -3.67
CA ARG A 116 13.20 5.26 -3.89
C ARG A 116 13.32 6.08 -2.61
N ALA A 117 13.00 5.48 -1.47
CA ALA A 117 12.97 6.16 -0.18
C ALA A 117 14.12 5.72 0.75
N TYR A 118 15.19 5.13 0.22
CA TYR A 118 16.27 4.59 1.04
C TYR A 118 16.86 5.63 2.02
N ASP A 119 17.11 6.83 1.53
CA ASP A 119 17.63 7.94 2.35
C ASP A 119 16.66 8.29 3.50
N GLN A 120 15.36 8.37 3.22
CA GLN A 120 14.36 8.67 4.24
C GLN A 120 14.16 7.50 5.23
N LEU A 121 14.33 6.26 4.77
CA LEU A 121 14.32 5.10 5.66
C LEU A 121 15.48 5.16 6.66
N GLU A 122 16.67 5.58 6.21
CA GLU A 122 17.84 5.73 7.06
C GLU A 122 17.76 6.99 7.94
N GLN A 123 17.58 8.17 7.31
CA GLN A 123 17.69 9.46 7.99
C GLN A 123 16.45 9.81 8.80
N ASP A 124 15.24 9.61 8.22
CA ASP A 124 14.03 10.03 8.89
C ASP A 124 13.50 8.96 9.85
N TRP A 125 13.49 7.68 9.42
CA TRP A 125 12.87 6.63 10.21
C TRP A 125 13.82 5.97 11.21
N ALA A 126 14.95 5.43 10.73
CA ALA A 126 15.87 4.67 11.58
C ALA A 126 16.59 5.56 12.60
N MET A 127 17.20 6.67 12.17
CA MET A 127 17.92 7.58 13.08
C MET A 127 17.01 8.22 14.12
N ASP A 128 15.77 8.51 13.76
CA ASP A 128 14.78 9.04 14.70
C ASP A 128 14.14 7.97 15.58
N ASN A 129 14.39 6.69 15.29
CA ASN A 129 13.80 5.54 15.98
C ASN A 129 12.27 5.69 16.19
N SER A 130 11.58 6.10 15.14
CA SER A 130 10.17 6.44 15.20
C SER A 130 9.28 5.19 15.16
N PRO A 131 8.29 5.05 16.06
CA PRO A 131 7.44 3.87 16.13
C PRO A 131 6.43 3.86 14.97
N ALA A 132 6.72 3.10 13.92
CA ALA A 132 5.83 2.91 12.80
C ALA A 132 5.90 1.47 12.27
N VAL A 133 4.89 1.05 11.52
CA VAL A 133 4.85 -0.27 10.87
C VAL A 133 4.72 -0.08 9.37
N MET A 134 5.59 -0.73 8.62
CA MET A 134 5.58 -0.69 7.16
C MET A 134 5.36 -2.11 6.62
N PRO A 135 4.11 -2.51 6.32
CA PRO A 135 3.84 -3.76 5.64
C PRO A 135 4.39 -3.72 4.21
N VAL A 136 5.28 -4.64 3.89
CA VAL A 136 5.93 -4.71 2.57
C VAL A 136 5.34 -5.84 1.75
N MET A 137 4.79 -5.50 0.59
CA MET A 137 4.17 -6.45 -0.32
C MET A 137 5.02 -6.68 -1.57
N GLY A 138 4.83 -7.84 -2.20
CA GLY A 138 5.47 -8.14 -3.47
C GLY A 138 6.96 -8.42 -3.35
N THR A 139 7.38 -9.03 -2.25
CA THR A 139 8.75 -9.54 -2.08
C THR A 139 9.00 -10.75 -2.97
N GLY A 140 10.22 -10.89 -3.48
CA GLY A 140 10.64 -11.99 -4.35
C GLY A 140 10.04 -11.93 -5.77
N ILE A 141 9.93 -13.11 -6.38
CA ILE A 141 9.35 -13.28 -7.73
C ILE A 141 7.85 -13.53 -7.58
N ARG A 142 7.03 -12.55 -7.97
CA ARG A 142 5.58 -12.62 -7.83
C ARG A 142 4.89 -13.45 -8.91
N ALA A 143 5.29 -13.26 -10.16
CA ALA A 143 4.76 -13.98 -11.31
C ALA A 143 5.75 -14.01 -12.46
N LEU A 144 5.63 -14.99 -13.34
CA LEU A 144 6.47 -15.10 -14.52
C LEU A 144 6.30 -13.95 -15.54
N THR A 145 5.20 -13.22 -15.44
CA THR A 145 4.86 -12.09 -16.30
C THR A 145 5.23 -10.74 -15.71
N ASP A 146 5.61 -10.69 -14.45
CA ASP A 146 6.02 -9.45 -13.78
C ASP A 146 7.52 -9.22 -13.98
N LEU A 147 7.86 -8.29 -14.86
CA LEU A 147 9.25 -8.01 -15.25
C LEU A 147 9.86 -6.82 -14.50
N THR A 148 9.05 -5.99 -13.87
CA THR A 148 9.49 -4.69 -13.36
C THR A 148 9.23 -4.49 -11.85
N HIS A 149 8.33 -5.26 -11.26
CA HIS A 149 7.91 -5.11 -9.86
C HIS A 149 8.36 -6.30 -9.02
N LEU A 150 9.66 -6.59 -9.07
CA LEU A 150 10.30 -7.69 -8.35
C LEU A 150 10.98 -7.17 -7.09
N GLY A 151 10.73 -7.83 -5.95
CA GLY A 151 11.30 -7.50 -4.65
C GLY A 151 12.53 -8.36 -4.34
N PHE A 152 13.64 -8.16 -5.03
CA PHE A 152 14.88 -8.90 -4.77
C PHE A 152 15.79 -8.25 -3.73
N TRP A 153 15.74 -6.93 -3.63
CA TRP A 153 16.71 -6.13 -2.89
C TRP A 153 16.16 -5.56 -1.58
N ASP A 154 14.88 -5.74 -1.32
CA ASP A 154 14.20 -5.23 -0.13
C ASP A 154 14.81 -5.76 1.16
N ILE A 155 14.98 -7.07 1.30
CA ILE A 155 15.56 -7.65 2.52
C ILE A 155 17.00 -7.16 2.76
N PRO A 156 17.96 -7.33 1.83
CA PRO A 156 19.33 -6.84 2.07
C PRO A 156 19.41 -5.33 2.22
N MET A 157 18.54 -4.56 1.54
CA MET A 157 18.48 -3.12 1.67
C MET A 157 18.01 -2.70 3.07
N ILE A 158 16.89 -3.24 3.54
CA ILE A 158 16.33 -2.88 4.85
C ILE A 158 17.21 -3.39 5.99
N THR A 159 17.73 -4.60 5.89
CA THR A 159 18.61 -5.16 6.93
C THR A 159 19.99 -4.48 7.02
N SER A 160 20.35 -3.67 6.02
CA SER A 160 21.56 -2.83 6.10
C SER A 160 21.36 -1.55 6.93
N ILE A 161 20.10 -1.19 7.22
CA ILE A 161 19.79 0.02 8.00
C ILE A 161 19.66 -0.39 9.48
N PRO A 162 20.51 0.16 10.38
CA PRO A 162 20.40 -0.10 11.80
C PRO A 162 19.02 0.30 12.37
N GLU A 163 18.62 -0.34 13.46
CA GLU A 163 17.38 -0.05 14.22
C GLU A 163 16.05 -0.42 13.51
N ILE A 164 16.07 -0.76 12.22
CA ILE A 164 14.87 -1.27 11.55
C ILE A 164 14.82 -2.79 11.73
N VAL A 165 13.70 -3.28 12.27
CA VAL A 165 13.41 -4.72 12.38
C VAL A 165 12.63 -5.15 11.15
N TYR A 166 13.17 -6.14 10.41
CA TYR A 166 12.56 -6.70 9.20
C TYR A 166 12.17 -8.17 9.41
#